data_842ee4c01fe179d8a8e31f965dc3e36b
#
_entry.id   842ee4c01fe179d8a8e31f965dc3e36b
#
_cell.length_a   1.000
_cell.length_b   1.000
_cell.length_c   1.000
_cell.angle_alpha   90.00
_cell.angle_beta   90.00
_cell.angle_gamma   90.00
#
_symmetry.space_group_name_H-M   'P 1'
#
loop_
_entity.id
_entity.type
_entity.pdbx_description
1 polymer ?
#
loop_
_entity_poly.entity_id
_entity_poly.type
_entity_poly.pdbx_seq_one_letter_code
_entity_poly.pdbx_strand_id
1 'polypeptide(L)'
;MNNVLLKSRLLDVLAKYVPPGTAPLLVDWIVEHKVILQITPPRKSILGNYYHPNRTRGHVITVNGDLNPYAFFVTLVHELAHMECWIKNQNKVAPHGGEWKSEFRVLMHHFLHNNSLPADIEKSLQAYLHNPAATSCSDQQLVRTLKRYDKKQNALVEDLPVDALFKFGDRTFKKGPQMRKRFKCVEVATKKVYLFSPVAEVMPV
;
A
#
# COMPACT_ATOMS: atom_id res chain seq x y z
N MET A 1 -2.33 -31.80 0.39
CA MET A 1 -3.52 -31.05 -0.05
C MET A 1 -3.38 -30.83 -1.55
N ASN A 2 -4.40 -31.14 -2.36
CA ASN A 2 -4.29 -31.07 -3.82
C ASN A 2 -4.09 -29.59 -4.22
N ASN A 3 -3.02 -29.26 -4.96
CA ASN A 3 -2.69 -27.91 -5.39
C ASN A 3 -3.84 -27.21 -6.13
N VAL A 4 -4.66 -27.96 -6.84
CA VAL A 4 -5.86 -27.46 -7.53
C VAL A 4 -6.89 -26.90 -6.55
N LEU A 5 -7.17 -27.62 -5.47
CA LEU A 5 -8.12 -27.16 -4.44
C LEU A 5 -7.61 -25.93 -3.68
N LEU A 6 -6.30 -25.88 -3.43
CA LEU A 6 -5.67 -24.71 -2.80
C LEU A 6 -5.76 -23.47 -3.70
N LYS A 7 -5.43 -23.60 -4.98
CA LYS A 7 -5.53 -22.52 -5.96
C LYS A 7 -6.97 -22.01 -6.08
N SER A 8 -7.97 -22.89 -6.18
CA SER A 8 -9.37 -22.50 -6.26
C SER A 8 -9.81 -21.69 -5.05
N ARG A 9 -9.51 -22.14 -3.83
CA ARG A 9 -9.85 -21.41 -2.61
C ARG A 9 -9.15 -20.06 -2.50
N LEU A 10 -7.88 -19.98 -2.86
CA LEU A 10 -7.14 -18.73 -2.89
C LEU A 10 -7.73 -17.74 -3.90
N LEU A 11 -8.14 -18.24 -5.07
CA LEU A 11 -8.75 -17.43 -6.11
C LEU A 11 -10.08 -16.81 -5.62
N ASP A 12 -10.96 -17.63 -5.00
CA ASP A 12 -12.24 -17.17 -4.46
C ASP A 12 -12.08 -16.10 -3.37
N VAL A 13 -11.01 -16.20 -2.58
CA VAL A 13 -10.70 -15.21 -1.55
C VAL A 13 -10.08 -13.97 -2.17
N LEU A 14 -9.01 -14.13 -2.95
CA LEU A 14 -8.21 -13.02 -3.45
C LEU A 14 -8.97 -12.13 -4.44
N ALA A 15 -9.85 -12.72 -5.25
CA ALA A 15 -10.72 -12.00 -6.19
C ALA A 15 -11.60 -10.92 -5.52
N LYS A 16 -11.84 -11.02 -4.21
CA LYS A 16 -12.59 -10.02 -3.44
C LYS A 16 -11.76 -8.79 -3.05
N TYR A 17 -10.44 -8.89 -3.13
CA TYR A 17 -9.50 -7.89 -2.61
C TYR A 17 -8.66 -7.22 -3.70
N VAL A 18 -8.63 -7.74 -4.92
CA VAL A 18 -7.81 -7.20 -6.01
C VAL A 18 -8.65 -6.77 -7.20
N PRO A 19 -8.11 -5.97 -8.13
CA PRO A 19 -8.83 -5.59 -9.35
C PRO A 19 -9.26 -6.81 -10.17
N PRO A 20 -10.41 -6.74 -10.88
CA PRO A 20 -10.86 -7.82 -11.75
C PRO A 20 -9.76 -8.30 -12.70
N GLY A 21 -9.63 -9.61 -12.87
CA GLY A 21 -8.66 -10.23 -13.79
C GLY A 21 -7.26 -10.43 -13.20
N THR A 22 -6.86 -9.74 -12.13
CA THR A 22 -5.49 -9.86 -11.57
C THR A 22 -5.31 -11.07 -10.65
N ALA A 23 -6.40 -11.58 -10.04
CA ALA A 23 -6.32 -12.66 -9.06
C ALA A 23 -5.68 -13.96 -9.58
N PRO A 24 -5.94 -14.46 -10.81
CA PRO A 24 -5.36 -15.72 -11.28
C PRO A 24 -3.82 -15.68 -11.27
N LEU A 25 -3.21 -14.66 -11.85
CA LEU A 25 -1.75 -14.52 -11.90
C LEU A 25 -1.12 -14.39 -10.51
N LEU A 26 -1.77 -13.65 -9.61
CA LEU A 26 -1.33 -13.51 -8.22
C LEU A 26 -1.40 -14.84 -7.47
N VAL A 27 -2.46 -15.61 -7.67
CA VAL A 27 -2.63 -16.94 -7.05
C VAL A 27 -1.56 -17.90 -7.55
N ASP A 28 -1.29 -17.92 -8.85
CA ASP A 28 -0.23 -18.77 -9.42
C ASP A 28 1.12 -18.43 -8.79
N TRP A 29 1.45 -17.15 -8.69
CA TRP A 29 2.70 -16.69 -8.06
C TRP A 29 2.78 -17.08 -6.58
N ILE A 30 1.71 -16.85 -5.82
CA ILE A 30 1.64 -17.19 -4.39
C ILE A 30 1.85 -18.70 -4.16
N VAL A 31 1.22 -19.54 -5.00
CA VAL A 31 1.33 -21.00 -4.86
C VAL A 31 2.71 -21.50 -5.30
N GLU A 32 3.25 -20.99 -6.39
CA GLU A 32 4.58 -21.34 -6.90
C GLU A 32 5.68 -21.05 -5.87
N HIS A 33 5.65 -19.88 -5.27
CA HIS A 33 6.63 -19.45 -4.27
C HIS A 33 6.29 -19.88 -2.83
N LYS A 34 5.21 -20.67 -2.66
CA LYS A 34 4.75 -21.17 -1.36
C LYS A 34 4.57 -20.05 -0.31
N VAL A 35 4.02 -18.92 -0.76
CA VAL A 35 3.77 -17.76 0.10
C VAL A 35 2.57 -18.00 1.00
N ILE A 36 2.69 -17.71 2.27
CA ILE A 36 1.58 -17.64 3.22
C ILE A 36 1.05 -16.20 3.17
N LEU A 37 -0.05 -15.98 2.43
CA LEU A 37 -0.73 -14.69 2.41
C LEU A 37 -1.73 -14.60 3.57
N GLN A 38 -1.62 -13.56 4.37
CA GLN A 38 -2.51 -13.26 5.49
C GLN A 38 -3.20 -11.91 5.27
N ILE A 39 -4.52 -11.92 5.17
CA ILE A 39 -5.33 -10.71 5.14
C ILE A 39 -5.62 -10.34 6.60
N THR A 40 -5.13 -9.17 7.03
CA THR A 40 -5.17 -8.75 8.43
C THR A 40 -6.27 -7.72 8.70
N PRO A 41 -6.73 -7.58 9.95
CA PRO A 41 -7.48 -6.40 10.36
C PRO A 41 -6.73 -5.10 10.07
N PRO A 42 -7.43 -3.94 9.99
CA PRO A 42 -6.81 -2.65 9.75
C PRO A 42 -5.68 -2.32 10.71
N ARG A 43 -4.52 -1.94 10.17
CA ARG A 43 -3.36 -1.46 10.94
C ARG A 43 -3.08 -0.01 10.57
N LYS A 44 -2.84 0.86 11.55
CA LYS A 44 -2.66 2.30 11.32
C LYS A 44 -1.28 2.66 10.78
N SER A 45 -0.24 1.88 11.10
CA SER A 45 1.15 2.22 10.80
C SER A 45 1.72 1.58 9.53
N ILE A 46 1.12 0.46 9.08
CA ILE A 46 1.57 -0.29 7.89
C ILE A 46 0.37 -0.83 7.13
N LEU A 47 0.44 -0.87 5.80
CA LEU A 47 -0.59 -1.46 4.94
C LEU A 47 -0.30 -2.93 4.64
N GLY A 48 0.96 -3.28 4.47
CA GLY A 48 1.47 -4.63 4.24
C GLY A 48 2.79 -4.86 4.98
N ASN A 49 3.23 -6.09 5.04
CA ASN A 49 4.57 -6.45 5.49
C ASN A 49 4.99 -7.82 4.97
N TYR A 50 6.24 -7.93 4.55
CA TYR A 50 6.88 -9.18 4.16
C TYR A 50 7.79 -9.69 5.27
N TYR A 51 7.70 -10.98 5.57
CA TYR A 51 8.59 -11.70 6.47
C TYR A 51 9.32 -12.80 5.69
N HIS A 52 10.63 -12.72 5.63
CA HIS A 52 11.45 -13.75 4.99
C HIS A 52 11.41 -15.08 5.77
N PRO A 53 11.74 -16.21 5.12
CA PRO A 53 11.76 -17.52 5.76
C PRO A 53 12.72 -17.57 6.95
N ASN A 54 12.38 -18.39 7.92
CA ASN A 54 13.26 -18.78 9.02
C ASN A 54 13.12 -20.29 9.30
N ARG A 55 13.67 -20.77 10.41
CA ARG A 55 13.64 -22.20 10.75
C ARG A 55 12.25 -22.80 10.91
N THR A 56 11.24 -22.01 11.20
CA THR A 56 9.88 -22.46 11.57
C THR A 56 8.80 -22.04 10.58
N ARG A 57 9.09 -21.11 9.65
CA ARG A 57 8.10 -20.60 8.70
C ARG A 57 8.73 -20.30 7.33
N GLY A 58 7.93 -20.42 6.27
CA GLY A 58 8.26 -19.96 4.93
C GLY A 58 8.09 -18.45 4.72
N HIS A 59 7.95 -18.02 3.47
CA HIS A 59 7.61 -16.65 3.12
C HIS A 59 6.21 -16.29 3.64
N VAL A 60 6.09 -15.19 4.39
CA VAL A 60 4.79 -14.69 4.87
C VAL A 60 4.61 -13.26 4.40
N ILE A 61 3.47 -12.97 3.78
CA ILE A 61 3.05 -11.63 3.41
C ILE A 61 1.74 -11.31 4.12
N THR A 62 1.67 -10.14 4.72
CA THR A 62 0.45 -9.64 5.36
C THR A 62 -0.03 -8.39 4.66
N VAL A 63 -1.33 -8.25 4.40
CA VAL A 63 -1.95 -7.05 3.81
C VAL A 63 -3.22 -6.73 4.57
N ASN A 64 -3.49 -5.45 4.82
CA ASN A 64 -4.71 -4.99 5.47
C ASN A 64 -5.94 -5.25 4.58
N GLY A 65 -6.97 -5.86 5.15
CA GLY A 65 -8.19 -6.27 4.44
C GLY A 65 -9.23 -5.16 4.24
N ASP A 66 -9.01 -3.97 4.80
CA ASP A 66 -9.87 -2.80 4.64
C ASP A 66 -9.48 -1.90 3.45
N LEU A 67 -8.40 -2.20 2.77
CA LEU A 67 -7.96 -1.47 1.59
C LEU A 67 -8.93 -1.67 0.43
N ASN A 68 -9.12 -0.62 -0.39
CA ASN A 68 -9.79 -0.80 -1.66
C ASN A 68 -8.98 -1.72 -2.59
N PRO A 69 -9.60 -2.34 -3.61
CA PRO A 69 -8.93 -3.35 -4.43
C PRO A 69 -7.62 -2.89 -5.07
N TYR A 70 -7.52 -1.64 -5.48
CA TYR A 70 -6.32 -1.09 -6.13
C TYR A 70 -5.20 -0.86 -5.11
N ALA A 71 -5.53 -0.31 -3.95
CA ALA A 71 -4.56 -0.12 -2.86
C ALA A 71 -4.07 -1.47 -2.31
N PHE A 72 -4.97 -2.46 -2.18
CA PHE A 72 -4.60 -3.82 -1.79
C PHE A 72 -3.64 -4.44 -2.81
N PHE A 73 -3.96 -4.36 -4.09
CA PHE A 73 -3.12 -4.88 -5.18
C PHE A 73 -1.72 -4.26 -5.17
N VAL A 74 -1.62 -2.93 -5.14
CA VAL A 74 -0.34 -2.22 -5.11
C VAL A 74 0.48 -2.63 -3.87
N THR A 75 -0.18 -2.75 -2.71
CA THR A 75 0.47 -3.18 -1.47
C THR A 75 0.94 -4.63 -1.56
N LEU A 76 0.12 -5.55 -2.07
CA LEU A 76 0.52 -6.95 -2.24
C LEU A 76 1.73 -7.08 -3.18
N VAL A 77 1.73 -6.40 -4.33
CA VAL A 77 2.86 -6.42 -5.27
C VAL A 77 4.12 -5.79 -4.64
N HIS A 78 3.97 -4.77 -3.80
CA HIS A 78 5.08 -4.20 -3.02
C HIS A 78 5.74 -5.24 -2.11
N GLU A 79 4.94 -6.03 -1.40
CA GLU A 79 5.46 -7.08 -0.52
C GLU A 79 6.03 -8.29 -1.29
N LEU A 80 5.44 -8.63 -2.44
CA LEU A 80 6.01 -9.61 -3.36
C LEU A 80 7.38 -9.16 -3.90
N ALA A 81 7.55 -7.88 -4.18
CA ALA A 81 8.86 -7.34 -4.60
C ALA A 81 9.93 -7.45 -3.51
N HIS A 82 9.55 -7.30 -2.23
CA HIS A 82 10.46 -7.60 -1.12
C HIS A 82 10.86 -9.07 -1.09
N MET A 83 9.93 -9.98 -1.35
CA MET A 83 10.20 -11.41 -1.41
C MET A 83 11.16 -11.74 -2.55
N GLU A 84 10.90 -11.27 -3.77
CA GLU A 84 11.78 -11.51 -4.93
C GLU A 84 13.19 -10.94 -4.70
N CYS A 85 13.26 -9.74 -4.17
CA CYS A 85 14.53 -9.10 -3.82
C CYS A 85 15.28 -9.94 -2.77
N TRP A 86 14.59 -10.48 -1.78
CA TRP A 86 15.20 -11.36 -0.77
C TRP A 86 15.64 -12.71 -1.36
N ILE A 87 14.84 -13.33 -2.22
CA ILE A 87 15.21 -14.59 -2.88
C ILE A 87 16.50 -14.44 -3.68
N LYS A 88 16.66 -13.34 -4.40
CA LYS A 88 17.82 -13.08 -5.26
C LYS A 88 19.06 -12.61 -4.47
N ASN A 89 18.87 -11.78 -3.46
CA ASN A 89 19.97 -11.04 -2.83
C ASN A 89 20.11 -11.34 -1.32
N GLN A 90 19.17 -12.05 -0.71
CA GLN A 90 19.10 -12.22 0.75
C GLN A 90 19.10 -10.82 1.43
N ASN A 91 19.78 -10.69 2.57
CA ASN A 91 19.91 -9.41 3.31
C ASN A 91 21.12 -8.56 2.83
N LYS A 92 21.60 -8.76 1.60
CA LYS A 92 22.82 -8.09 1.10
C LYS A 92 22.56 -6.73 0.45
N VAL A 93 21.30 -6.36 0.25
CA VAL A 93 20.90 -5.11 -0.41
C VAL A 93 20.01 -4.27 0.50
N ALA A 94 20.01 -2.95 0.27
CA ALA A 94 19.21 -2.03 1.06
C ALA A 94 17.72 -2.23 0.81
N PRO A 95 16.88 -2.20 1.85
CA PRO A 95 15.43 -2.15 1.68
C PRO A 95 15.03 -0.97 0.77
N HIS A 96 14.18 -1.22 -0.21
CA HIS A 96 13.75 -0.24 -1.22
C HIS A 96 14.88 0.40 -2.05
N GLY A 97 16.04 -0.27 -2.12
CA GLY A 97 17.16 0.09 -3.00
C GLY A 97 16.84 -0.13 -4.48
N GLY A 98 17.88 -0.04 -5.32
CA GLY A 98 17.78 -0.22 -6.78
C GLY A 98 17.21 -1.58 -7.16
N GLU A 99 17.64 -2.63 -6.48
CA GLU A 99 17.23 -4.01 -6.69
C GLU A 99 15.73 -4.19 -6.41
N TRP A 100 15.27 -3.72 -5.26
CA TRP A 100 13.85 -3.77 -4.92
C TRP A 100 12.99 -2.98 -5.92
N LYS A 101 13.43 -1.78 -6.31
CA LYS A 101 12.72 -0.96 -7.31
C LYS A 101 12.60 -1.66 -8.66
N SER A 102 13.65 -2.39 -9.05
CA SER A 102 13.66 -3.20 -10.27
C SER A 102 12.63 -4.34 -10.18
N GLU A 103 12.65 -5.11 -9.10
CA GLU A 103 11.71 -6.21 -8.90
C GLU A 103 10.25 -5.69 -8.85
N PHE A 104 10.01 -4.60 -8.16
CA PHE A 104 8.68 -4.00 -8.09
C PHE A 104 8.15 -3.59 -9.48
N ARG A 105 8.99 -3.01 -10.35
CA ARG A 105 8.61 -2.68 -11.72
C ARG A 105 8.29 -3.94 -12.54
N VAL A 106 9.15 -4.94 -12.47
CA VAL A 106 8.97 -6.20 -13.20
C VAL A 106 7.66 -6.88 -12.81
N LEU A 107 7.42 -7.03 -11.51
CA LEU A 107 6.18 -7.63 -11.01
C LEU A 107 4.94 -6.81 -11.38
N MET A 108 5.01 -5.50 -11.24
CA MET A 108 3.88 -4.64 -11.58
C MET A 108 3.51 -4.77 -13.06
N HIS A 109 4.50 -4.74 -13.96
CA HIS A 109 4.26 -4.96 -15.38
C HIS A 109 3.72 -6.36 -15.67
N HIS A 110 4.26 -7.39 -15.01
CA HIS A 110 3.79 -8.77 -15.18
C HIS A 110 2.31 -8.92 -14.82
N PHE A 111 1.90 -8.42 -13.65
CA PHE A 111 0.52 -8.55 -13.19
C PHE A 111 -0.48 -7.64 -13.92
N LEU A 112 0.00 -6.58 -14.56
CA LEU A 112 -0.86 -5.65 -15.32
C LEU A 112 -0.92 -5.96 -16.83
N HIS A 113 -0.09 -6.85 -17.33
CA HIS A 113 0.11 -7.07 -18.78
C HIS A 113 -1.19 -7.28 -19.57
N ASN A 114 -2.21 -7.92 -19.00
CA ASN A 114 -3.48 -8.19 -19.66
C ASN A 114 -4.69 -7.66 -18.88
N ASN A 115 -4.48 -6.76 -17.94
CA ASN A 115 -5.52 -6.28 -17.04
C ASN A 115 -5.68 -4.77 -17.18
N SER A 116 -6.91 -4.35 -17.45
CA SER A 116 -7.25 -2.94 -17.54
C SER A 116 -7.52 -2.38 -16.13
N LEU A 117 -6.71 -1.41 -15.72
CA LEU A 117 -7.01 -0.57 -14.57
C LEU A 117 -7.79 0.67 -15.03
N PRO A 118 -8.52 1.36 -14.16
CA PRO A 118 -9.01 2.70 -14.45
C PRO A 118 -7.87 3.61 -14.90
N ALA A 119 -8.13 4.43 -15.93
CA ALA A 119 -7.10 5.23 -16.58
C ALA A 119 -6.33 6.17 -15.63
N ASP A 120 -6.98 6.67 -14.58
CA ASP A 120 -6.35 7.51 -13.56
C ASP A 120 -5.41 6.70 -12.63
N ILE A 121 -5.78 5.47 -12.29
CA ILE A 121 -4.91 4.53 -11.54
C ILE A 121 -3.70 4.19 -12.40
N GLU A 122 -3.92 3.79 -13.65
CA GLU A 122 -2.83 3.41 -14.57
C GLU A 122 -1.83 4.56 -14.73
N LYS A 123 -2.30 5.77 -15.02
CA LYS A 123 -1.46 6.96 -15.15
C LYS A 123 -0.65 7.24 -13.87
N SER A 124 -1.29 7.19 -12.70
CA SER A 124 -0.61 7.46 -11.43
C SER A 124 0.40 6.38 -11.10
N LEU A 125 0.08 5.12 -11.42
CA LEU A 125 0.96 3.99 -11.18
C LEU A 125 2.18 4.03 -12.11
N GLN A 126 2.01 4.34 -13.39
CA GLN A 126 3.11 4.53 -14.33
C GLN A 126 4.06 5.65 -13.85
N ALA A 127 3.53 6.79 -13.41
CA ALA A 127 4.34 7.88 -12.85
C ALA A 127 5.12 7.42 -11.60
N TYR A 128 4.47 6.67 -10.71
CA TYR A 128 5.10 6.11 -9.52
C TYR A 128 6.23 5.12 -9.85
N LEU A 129 6.07 4.29 -10.89
CA LEU A 129 7.06 3.29 -11.29
C LEU A 129 8.39 3.88 -11.81
N HIS A 130 8.42 5.15 -12.22
CA HIS A 130 9.69 5.81 -12.56
C HIS A 130 10.65 5.84 -11.38
N ASN A 131 10.16 6.12 -10.17
CA ASN A 131 10.97 6.12 -8.95
C ASN A 131 10.13 5.70 -7.74
N PRO A 132 9.85 4.40 -7.57
CA PRO A 132 9.04 3.91 -6.47
C PRO A 132 9.62 4.30 -5.13
N ALA A 133 8.77 4.82 -4.25
CA ALA A 133 9.15 5.20 -2.89
C ALA A 133 9.12 3.98 -1.95
N ALA A 134 9.79 4.12 -0.80
CA ALA A 134 9.86 3.09 0.24
C ALA A 134 8.49 2.61 0.76
N THR A 135 7.47 3.43 0.64
CA THR A 135 6.07 3.04 0.89
C THR A 135 5.20 3.62 -0.21
N SER A 136 4.20 2.86 -0.69
CA SER A 136 3.19 3.36 -1.61
C SER A 136 2.42 4.55 -1.04
N CYS A 137 2.36 4.66 0.30
CA CYS A 137 1.75 5.77 1.02
C CYS A 137 2.57 7.08 0.98
N SER A 138 3.82 7.06 0.53
CA SER A 138 4.65 8.28 0.47
C SER A 138 4.55 9.02 -0.86
N ASP A 139 4.09 8.38 -1.91
CA ASP A 139 3.75 9.07 -3.16
C ASP A 139 2.35 9.67 -3.06
N GLN A 140 2.30 10.99 -2.88
CA GLN A 140 1.05 11.71 -2.65
C GLN A 140 0.07 11.60 -3.83
N GLN A 141 0.59 11.55 -5.07
CA GLN A 141 -0.27 11.47 -6.25
C GLN A 141 -0.93 10.10 -6.36
N LEU A 142 -0.15 9.03 -6.17
CA LEU A 142 -0.69 7.67 -6.17
C LEU A 142 -1.71 7.49 -5.03
N VAL A 143 -1.39 7.98 -3.83
CA VAL A 143 -2.31 7.90 -2.66
C VAL A 143 -3.63 8.62 -2.95
N ARG A 144 -3.61 9.86 -3.49
CA ARG A 144 -4.84 10.58 -3.85
C ARG A 144 -5.68 9.78 -4.84
N THR A 145 -5.02 9.21 -5.85
CA THR A 145 -5.74 8.45 -6.88
C THR A 145 -6.35 7.18 -6.29
N LEU A 146 -5.59 6.40 -5.51
CA LEU A 146 -6.08 5.18 -4.86
C LEU A 146 -7.25 5.48 -3.90
N LYS A 147 -7.16 6.55 -3.12
CA LYS A 147 -8.21 6.93 -2.15
C LYS A 147 -9.57 7.27 -2.77
N ARG A 148 -9.62 7.67 -4.04
CA ARG A 148 -10.90 7.88 -4.74
C ARG A 148 -11.78 6.62 -4.81
N TYR A 149 -11.16 5.46 -4.67
CA TYR A 149 -11.80 4.15 -4.71
C TYR A 149 -12.12 3.58 -3.33
N ASP A 150 -11.85 4.32 -2.26
CA ASP A 150 -12.23 3.92 -0.91
C ASP A 150 -13.76 4.00 -0.76
N LYS A 151 -14.35 3.00 -0.10
CA LYS A 151 -15.79 2.95 0.16
C LYS A 151 -16.24 4.12 1.04
N LYS A 152 -15.39 4.57 1.96
CA LYS A 152 -15.60 5.73 2.80
C LYS A 152 -14.48 6.72 2.54
N GLN A 153 -14.84 7.88 2.03
CA GLN A 153 -13.89 8.96 1.83
C GLN A 153 -13.82 9.81 3.11
N ASN A 154 -12.65 9.81 3.75
CA ASN A 154 -12.35 10.71 4.85
C ASN A 154 -11.73 11.99 4.29
N ALA A 155 -11.93 13.11 4.98
CA ALA A 155 -11.26 14.37 4.62
C ALA A 155 -9.74 14.20 4.71
N LEU A 156 -9.02 14.78 3.75
CA LEU A 156 -7.56 14.86 3.80
C LEU A 156 -7.17 16.20 4.43
N VAL A 157 -5.97 16.25 5.02
CA VAL A 157 -5.47 17.52 5.60
C VAL A 157 -5.45 18.63 4.54
N GLU A 158 -5.14 18.32 3.28
CA GLU A 158 -5.12 19.31 2.19
C GLU A 158 -6.49 19.92 1.89
N ASP A 159 -7.58 19.16 2.08
CA ASP A 159 -8.93 19.60 1.79
C ASP A 159 -9.47 20.61 2.81
N LEU A 160 -8.85 20.70 3.99
CA LEU A 160 -9.29 21.61 5.04
C LEU A 160 -8.77 23.03 4.77
N PRO A 161 -9.53 24.09 5.11
CA PRO A 161 -9.00 25.45 5.09
C PRO A 161 -7.89 25.64 6.16
N VAL A 162 -7.04 26.66 5.96
CA VAL A 162 -6.10 27.08 7.00
C VAL A 162 -6.88 27.48 8.25
N ASP A 163 -6.32 27.23 9.41
CA ASP A 163 -6.93 27.44 10.74
C ASP A 163 -8.07 26.48 11.12
N ALA A 164 -8.50 25.58 10.23
CA ALA A 164 -9.47 24.55 10.57
C ALA A 164 -8.95 23.63 11.68
N LEU A 165 -9.89 23.19 12.53
CA LEU A 165 -9.63 22.18 13.55
C LEU A 165 -9.95 20.79 12.98
N PHE A 166 -9.12 19.82 13.32
CA PHE A 166 -9.35 18.42 12.93
C PHE A 166 -8.83 17.46 14.00
N LYS A 167 -9.39 16.26 14.04
CA LYS A 167 -8.92 15.15 14.86
C LYS A 167 -8.06 14.21 14.05
N PHE A 168 -6.95 13.77 14.65
CA PHE A 168 -6.12 12.67 14.19
C PHE A 168 -5.87 11.72 15.36
N GLY A 169 -6.51 10.56 15.32
CA GLY A 169 -6.69 9.73 16.53
C GLY A 169 -7.50 10.50 17.57
N ASP A 170 -7.04 10.46 18.81
CA ASP A 170 -7.71 11.10 19.95
C ASP A 170 -7.26 12.56 20.16
N ARG A 171 -6.39 13.08 19.29
CA ARG A 171 -5.82 14.43 19.42
C ARG A 171 -6.43 15.40 18.43
N THR A 172 -6.57 16.65 18.87
CA THR A 172 -7.09 17.75 18.04
C THR A 172 -5.96 18.66 17.61
N PHE A 173 -5.95 19.02 16.33
CA PHE A 173 -4.96 19.88 15.71
C PHE A 173 -5.60 21.04 15.00
N LYS A 174 -4.88 22.15 14.93
CA LYS A 174 -5.20 23.30 14.10
C LYS A 174 -4.30 23.27 12.87
N LYS A 175 -4.91 23.29 11.65
CA LYS A 175 -4.18 23.32 10.38
C LYS A 175 -3.48 24.67 10.22
N GLY A 176 -2.22 24.63 9.90
CA GLY A 176 -1.43 25.81 9.53
C GLY A 176 -1.00 25.77 8.05
N PRO A 177 -0.05 26.64 7.65
CA PRO A 177 0.41 26.75 6.28
C PRO A 177 1.15 25.50 5.80
N GLN A 178 1.16 25.31 4.48
CA GLN A 178 1.99 24.28 3.86
C GLN A 178 3.46 24.71 3.88
N MET A 179 4.31 23.80 4.37
CA MET A 179 5.77 23.94 4.43
C MET A 179 6.39 22.87 3.50
N ARG A 180 6.83 23.28 2.31
CA ARG A 180 7.31 22.36 1.25
C ARG A 180 6.27 21.29 0.91
N LYS A 181 6.46 20.04 1.35
CA LYS A 181 5.60 18.88 1.04
C LYS A 181 4.62 18.52 2.18
N ARG A 182 4.57 19.28 3.29
CA ARG A 182 3.75 18.95 4.47
C ARG A 182 3.07 20.19 5.03
N PHE A 183 1.98 20.00 5.75
CA PHE A 183 1.30 21.05 6.48
C PHE A 183 1.85 21.15 7.91
N LYS A 184 2.15 22.36 8.36
CA LYS A 184 2.51 22.66 9.75
C LYS A 184 1.21 22.75 10.54
N CYS A 185 0.95 21.80 11.44
CA CYS A 185 -0.24 21.79 12.28
C CYS A 185 0.15 21.87 13.74
N VAL A 186 -0.68 22.53 14.54
CA VAL A 186 -0.43 22.74 15.97
C VAL A 186 -1.43 21.90 16.76
N GLU A 187 -0.93 21.06 17.65
CA GLU A 187 -1.79 20.35 18.60
C GLU A 187 -2.42 21.32 19.59
N VAL A 188 -3.75 21.29 19.72
CA VAL A 188 -4.50 22.27 20.52
C VAL A 188 -4.13 22.18 21.99
N ALA A 189 -4.00 20.96 22.54
CA ALA A 189 -3.73 20.72 23.95
C ALA A 189 -2.30 21.13 24.36
N THR A 190 -1.30 20.65 23.60
CA THR A 190 0.11 20.78 24.00
C THR A 190 0.83 21.96 23.34
N LYS A 191 0.21 22.61 22.36
CA LYS A 191 0.81 23.65 21.50
C LYS A 191 2.03 23.19 20.69
N LYS A 192 2.33 21.90 20.68
CA LYS A 192 3.42 21.32 19.88
C LYS A 192 3.09 21.32 18.40
N VAL A 193 4.12 21.52 17.60
CA VAL A 193 4.04 21.55 16.13
C VAL A 193 4.29 20.16 15.55
N TYR A 194 3.44 19.76 14.59
CA TYR A 194 3.54 18.52 13.85
C TYR A 194 3.47 18.80 12.35
N LEU A 195 4.15 17.97 11.56
CA LEU A 195 4.15 18.06 10.10
C LEU A 195 3.30 16.95 9.52
N PHE A 196 2.12 17.28 9.03
CA PHE A 196 1.18 16.34 8.42
C PHE A 196 1.41 16.23 6.91
N SER A 197 1.29 14.99 6.40
CA SER A 197 1.18 14.76 4.95
C SER A 197 -0.11 15.42 4.42
N PRO A 198 -0.10 16.03 3.23
CA PRO A 198 -1.33 16.50 2.58
C PRO A 198 -2.42 15.45 2.52
N VAL A 199 -2.04 14.22 2.21
CA VAL A 199 -2.94 13.06 2.05
C VAL A 199 -3.21 12.28 3.34
N ALA A 200 -2.90 12.84 4.49
CA ALA A 200 -3.27 12.23 5.77
C ALA A 200 -4.77 12.38 6.00
N GLU A 201 -5.42 11.27 6.34
CA GLU A 201 -6.85 11.25 6.67
C GLU A 201 -7.09 11.81 8.06
N VAL A 202 -8.10 12.64 8.15
CA VAL A 202 -8.48 13.35 9.38
C VAL A 202 -9.99 13.49 9.50
N MET A 203 -10.44 13.80 10.69
CA MET A 203 -11.84 14.13 10.94
C MET A 203 -11.98 15.62 11.24
N PRO A 204 -12.63 16.40 10.38
CA PRO A 204 -12.97 17.81 10.68
C PRO A 204 -13.76 17.92 11.99
N VAL A 205 -13.55 19.01 12.74
CA VAL A 205 -14.26 19.31 14.00
C VAL A 205 -15.21 20.45 13.77
#